data_c3aaa00a6645b76283a01a8773d534ce
#
_entry.id   c3aaa00a6645b76283a01a8773d534ce
#
_cell.length_a   1.000
_cell.length_b   1.000
_cell.length_c   1.000
_cell.angle_alpha   90.00
_cell.angle_beta   90.00
_cell.angle_gamma   90.00
#
_symmetry.space_group_name_H-M   'P 1'
#
loop_
_entity.id
_entity.type
_entity.pdbx_description
1 polymer ?
#
loop_
_entity_poly.entity_id
_entity_poly.type
_entity_poly.pdbx_seq_one_letter_code
_entity_poly.pdbx_strand_id
1 'polypeptide(L)'
;MAPGHVAYGLSAQYGLRISADTVAAWERGLALPDEKELMALAGVLWCAPGELLTAARTLREHRVARGLAVDELARLLGLAVSAYQRMEESGRWRGNERQSAALSEALQLTAADFVTATGRHEELGELLRSAVTTRWQAYIRPVAKLVPLERRRLQDVLEQLHADYQAMMVSTLSWSTGGPERAGADGEAGRALLDGIVERFWETAGA
;
A
#
# COMPACT_ATOMS: atom_id res chain seq x y z
N MET A 1 26.72 13.80 -0.82
CA MET A 1 27.36 14.51 -2.00
C MET A 1 26.85 15.94 -1.99
N ALA A 2 27.63 16.96 -2.37
CA ALA A 2 27.10 18.34 -2.39
C ALA A 2 26.10 18.53 -3.56
N PRO A 3 25.00 19.33 -3.38
CA PRO A 3 23.97 19.54 -4.42
C PRO A 3 24.53 19.94 -5.80
N GLY A 4 25.57 20.74 -5.82
CA GLY A 4 26.24 21.14 -7.07
C GLY A 4 26.90 20.00 -7.83
N HIS A 5 27.47 19.01 -7.12
CA HIS A 5 28.07 17.82 -7.76
C HIS A 5 26.97 16.91 -8.32
N VAL A 6 25.84 16.78 -7.62
CA VAL A 6 24.68 16.02 -8.10
C VAL A 6 24.11 16.67 -9.37
N ALA A 7 23.89 18.00 -9.35
CA ALA A 7 23.41 18.75 -10.50
C ALA A 7 24.34 18.61 -11.72
N TYR A 8 25.66 18.65 -11.51
CA TYR A 8 26.65 18.39 -12.56
C TYR A 8 26.55 16.97 -13.11
N GLY A 9 26.44 15.96 -12.22
CA GLY A 9 26.28 14.55 -12.64
C GLY A 9 25.01 14.32 -13.47
N LEU A 10 23.87 14.90 -13.05
CA LEU A 10 22.61 14.85 -13.79
C LEU A 10 22.74 15.46 -15.20
N SER A 11 23.44 16.60 -15.31
CA SER A 11 23.66 17.22 -16.60
C SER A 11 24.63 16.42 -17.47
N ALA A 12 25.76 15.98 -16.92
CA ALA A 12 26.83 15.32 -17.67
C ALA A 12 26.45 13.91 -18.14
N GLN A 13 25.75 13.14 -17.32
CA GLN A 13 25.42 11.73 -17.60
C GLN A 13 24.05 11.55 -18.26
N TYR A 14 23.08 12.37 -17.88
CA TYR A 14 21.68 12.21 -18.29
C TYR A 14 21.13 13.39 -19.11
N GLY A 15 21.93 14.44 -19.32
CA GLY A 15 21.51 15.63 -20.07
C GLY A 15 20.40 16.45 -19.38
N LEU A 16 20.18 16.24 -18.09
CA LEU A 16 19.15 16.94 -17.30
C LEU A 16 19.73 18.25 -16.74
N ARG A 17 19.14 19.38 -17.13
CA ARG A 17 19.55 20.70 -16.67
C ARG A 17 18.87 21.07 -15.35
N ILE A 18 19.30 20.45 -14.28
CA ILE A 18 18.80 20.68 -12.92
C ILE A 18 19.80 21.58 -12.18
N SER A 19 19.28 22.61 -11.48
CA SER A 19 20.13 23.52 -10.71
C SER A 19 20.50 22.89 -9.34
N ALA A 20 21.61 23.37 -8.76
CA ALA A 20 21.98 22.99 -7.40
C ALA A 20 20.89 23.37 -6.36
N ASP A 21 20.20 24.48 -6.59
CA ASP A 21 19.10 24.93 -5.72
C ASP A 21 17.90 23.99 -5.79
N THR A 22 17.60 23.42 -6.98
CA THR A 22 16.55 22.42 -7.16
C THR A 22 16.90 21.13 -6.41
N VAL A 23 18.15 20.67 -6.51
CA VAL A 23 18.62 19.49 -5.75
C VAL A 23 18.50 19.76 -4.24
N ALA A 24 18.92 20.94 -3.78
CA ALA A 24 18.79 21.32 -2.38
C ALA A 24 17.30 21.48 -1.93
N ALA A 25 16.38 21.80 -2.82
CA ALA A 25 14.96 21.81 -2.56
C ALA A 25 14.42 20.38 -2.37
N TRP A 26 14.87 19.41 -3.18
CA TRP A 26 14.54 17.98 -3.01
C TRP A 26 15.04 17.44 -1.67
N GLU A 27 16.29 17.72 -1.29
CA GLU A 27 16.87 17.29 -0.02
C GLU A 27 16.09 17.84 1.20
N ARG A 28 15.49 19.02 1.06
CA ARG A 28 14.65 19.64 2.12
C ARG A 28 13.18 19.28 2.04
N GLY A 29 12.77 18.46 1.07
CA GLY A 29 11.36 18.11 0.86
C GLY A 29 10.47 19.27 0.38
N LEU A 30 11.07 20.36 -0.14
CA LEU A 30 10.34 21.52 -0.68
C LEU A 30 9.85 21.31 -2.11
N ALA A 31 10.43 20.36 -2.81
CA ALA A 31 10.03 19.90 -4.12
C ALA A 31 10.30 18.39 -4.22
N LEU A 32 9.65 17.71 -5.16
CA LEU A 32 9.88 16.31 -5.45
C LEU A 32 10.42 16.17 -6.88
N PRO A 33 11.42 15.30 -7.11
CA PRO A 33 11.85 14.97 -8.46
C PRO A 33 10.74 14.23 -9.21
N ASP A 34 10.64 14.47 -10.51
CA ASP A 34 9.80 13.63 -11.37
C ASP A 34 10.43 12.25 -11.58
N GLU A 35 9.72 11.34 -12.28
CA GLU A 35 10.18 9.96 -12.48
C GLU A 35 11.52 9.90 -13.22
N LYS A 36 11.69 10.73 -14.25
CA LYS A 36 12.93 10.78 -15.04
C LYS A 36 14.09 11.35 -14.22
N GLU A 37 13.81 12.38 -13.45
CA GLU A 37 14.77 13.00 -12.54
C GLU A 37 15.16 12.04 -11.41
N LEU A 38 14.20 11.30 -10.83
CA LEU A 38 14.45 10.31 -9.79
C LEU A 38 15.32 9.16 -10.28
N MET A 39 15.04 8.64 -11.48
CA MET A 39 15.84 7.58 -12.10
C MET A 39 17.27 8.04 -12.39
N ALA A 40 17.44 9.24 -12.92
CA ALA A 40 18.75 9.82 -13.16
C ALA A 40 19.51 10.09 -11.86
N LEU A 41 18.80 10.59 -10.83
CA LEU A 41 19.34 10.83 -9.50
C LEU A 41 19.88 9.54 -8.86
N ALA A 42 19.12 8.45 -8.94
CA ALA A 42 19.55 7.13 -8.47
C ALA A 42 20.85 6.67 -9.18
N GLY A 43 20.93 6.87 -10.48
CA GLY A 43 22.16 6.56 -11.25
C GLY A 43 23.36 7.42 -10.85
N VAL A 44 23.18 8.73 -10.62
CA VAL A 44 24.25 9.62 -10.15
C VAL A 44 24.72 9.27 -8.75
N LEU A 45 23.79 8.84 -7.88
CA LEU A 45 24.07 8.47 -6.48
C LEU A 45 24.50 7.02 -6.29
N TRP A 46 24.49 6.22 -7.37
CA TRP A 46 24.83 4.80 -7.37
C TRP A 46 23.98 3.99 -6.37
N CYS A 47 22.68 4.31 -6.29
CA CYS A 47 21.71 3.61 -5.44
C CYS A 47 20.51 3.11 -6.26
N ALA A 48 19.71 2.22 -5.69
CA ALA A 48 18.44 1.85 -6.30
C ALA A 48 17.43 2.99 -6.19
N PRO A 49 16.55 3.22 -7.21
CA PRO A 49 15.51 4.25 -7.13
C PRO A 49 14.62 4.11 -5.89
N GLY A 50 14.36 2.86 -5.45
CA GLY A 50 13.59 2.57 -4.24
C GLY A 50 14.23 3.09 -2.93
N GLU A 51 15.56 3.24 -2.90
CA GLU A 51 16.26 3.80 -1.74
C GLU A 51 16.04 5.32 -1.57
N LEU A 52 15.59 5.96 -2.65
CA LEU A 52 15.24 7.40 -2.64
C LEU A 52 13.76 7.64 -2.31
N LEU A 53 12.93 6.58 -2.31
CA LEU A 53 11.51 6.64 -1.97
C LEU A 53 11.30 6.21 -0.51
N THR A 54 10.62 7.03 0.27
CA THR A 54 10.39 6.76 1.71
C THR A 54 9.48 5.57 1.94
N ALA A 55 8.43 5.43 1.12
CA ALA A 55 7.53 4.27 1.07
C ALA A 55 6.71 4.32 -0.23
N ALA A 56 6.76 3.28 -1.02
CA ALA A 56 5.91 3.15 -2.20
C ALA A 56 4.50 2.73 -1.80
N ARG A 57 3.48 3.44 -2.29
CA ARG A 57 2.06 3.15 -2.02
C ARG A 57 1.24 2.96 -3.29
N THR A 58 1.72 3.45 -4.42
CA THR A 58 1.04 3.37 -5.72
C THR A 58 1.77 2.41 -6.65
N LEU A 59 1.07 1.90 -7.67
CA LEU A 59 1.69 1.06 -8.71
C LEU A 59 2.88 1.76 -9.35
N ARG A 60 2.76 3.06 -9.61
CA ARG A 60 3.82 3.89 -10.18
C ARG A 60 5.06 3.93 -9.29
N GLU A 61 4.88 4.20 -8.00
CA GLU A 61 5.99 4.27 -7.05
C GLU A 61 6.69 2.93 -6.89
N HIS A 62 5.95 1.82 -6.80
CA HIS A 62 6.53 0.48 -6.78
C HIS A 62 7.30 0.16 -8.06
N ARG A 63 6.76 0.52 -9.24
CA ARG A 63 7.44 0.33 -10.51
C ARG A 63 8.75 1.12 -10.59
N VAL A 64 8.68 2.40 -10.22
CA VAL A 64 9.86 3.29 -10.20
C VAL A 64 10.89 2.80 -9.19
N ALA A 65 10.46 2.33 -8.00
CA ALA A 65 11.35 1.74 -7.01
C ALA A 65 12.13 0.54 -7.54
N ARG A 66 11.55 -0.21 -8.50
CA ARG A 66 12.20 -1.34 -9.19
C ARG A 66 13.02 -0.91 -10.42
N GLY A 67 13.03 0.36 -10.76
CA GLY A 67 13.72 0.85 -11.95
C GLY A 67 13.09 0.40 -13.27
N LEU A 68 11.83 -0.04 -13.27
CA LEU A 68 11.14 -0.55 -14.44
C LEU A 68 10.47 0.57 -15.24
N ALA A 69 10.62 0.51 -16.59
CA ALA A 69 9.87 1.37 -17.48
C ALA A 69 8.41 0.87 -17.62
N VAL A 70 7.49 1.78 -17.94
CA VAL A 70 6.05 1.48 -18.10
C VAL A 70 5.81 0.38 -19.15
N ASP A 71 6.48 0.46 -20.28
CA ASP A 71 6.36 -0.51 -21.38
C ASP A 71 6.99 -1.87 -21.02
N GLU A 72 8.04 -1.88 -20.25
CA GLU A 72 8.68 -3.10 -19.74
C GLU A 72 7.73 -3.86 -18.80
N LEU A 73 7.17 -3.18 -17.81
CA LEU A 73 6.22 -3.81 -16.89
C LEU A 73 4.94 -4.25 -17.61
N ALA A 74 4.40 -3.42 -18.51
CA ALA A 74 3.22 -3.80 -19.30
C ALA A 74 3.47 -5.09 -20.10
N ARG A 75 4.66 -5.24 -20.69
CA ARG A 75 5.06 -6.44 -21.43
C ARG A 75 5.17 -7.67 -20.52
N LEU A 76 5.77 -7.53 -19.33
CA LEU A 76 5.86 -8.61 -18.34
C LEU A 76 4.47 -9.10 -17.92
N LEU A 77 3.51 -8.18 -17.79
CA LEU A 77 2.12 -8.47 -17.41
C LEU A 77 1.24 -8.97 -18.56
N GLY A 78 1.76 -8.96 -19.81
CA GLY A 78 0.97 -9.29 -21.00
C GLY A 78 -0.16 -8.29 -21.26
N LEU A 79 0.07 -7.01 -20.97
CA LEU A 79 -0.87 -5.91 -21.16
C LEU A 79 -0.41 -4.96 -22.26
N ALA A 80 -1.38 -4.31 -22.91
CA ALA A 80 -1.06 -3.14 -23.74
C ALA A 80 -0.56 -2.00 -22.83
N VAL A 81 0.47 -1.28 -23.28
CA VAL A 81 1.08 -0.18 -22.51
C VAL A 81 0.03 0.84 -22.06
N SER A 82 -0.86 1.27 -22.99
CA SER A 82 -1.93 2.23 -22.68
C SER A 82 -2.96 1.71 -21.67
N ALA A 83 -3.17 0.39 -21.60
CA ALA A 83 -4.06 -0.21 -20.61
C ALA A 83 -3.42 -0.17 -19.22
N TYR A 84 -2.13 -0.53 -19.11
CA TYR A 84 -1.39 -0.46 -17.86
C TYR A 84 -1.27 1.00 -17.37
N GLN A 85 -0.92 1.94 -18.24
CA GLN A 85 -0.86 3.37 -17.89
C GLN A 85 -2.16 3.88 -17.26
N ARG A 86 -3.32 3.56 -17.84
CA ARG A 86 -4.62 3.95 -17.27
C ARG A 86 -4.86 3.35 -15.88
N MET A 87 -4.40 2.12 -15.62
CA MET A 87 -4.51 1.52 -14.28
C MET A 87 -3.59 2.23 -13.28
N GLU A 88 -2.37 2.56 -13.70
CA GLU A 88 -1.41 3.31 -12.89
C GLU A 88 -1.90 4.73 -12.57
N GLU A 89 -2.42 5.46 -13.56
CA GLU A 89 -2.98 6.81 -13.40
C GLU A 89 -4.26 6.84 -12.54
N SER A 90 -5.13 5.84 -12.70
CA SER A 90 -6.37 5.76 -11.94
C SER A 90 -6.21 5.17 -10.54
N GLY A 91 -5.05 4.57 -10.24
CA GLY A 91 -4.82 3.82 -9.01
C GLY A 91 -5.72 2.57 -8.86
N ARG A 92 -6.32 2.09 -9.96
CA ARG A 92 -7.27 0.96 -9.95
C ARG A 92 -6.78 -0.17 -10.83
N TRP A 93 -6.39 -1.26 -10.21
CA TRP A 93 -6.01 -2.48 -10.90
C TRP A 93 -7.21 -3.25 -11.45
N ARG A 94 -7.12 -3.65 -12.73
CA ARG A 94 -8.17 -4.42 -13.43
C ARG A 94 -7.61 -5.70 -14.10
N GLY A 95 -6.41 -6.11 -13.72
CA GLY A 95 -5.82 -7.35 -14.22
C GLY A 95 -6.53 -8.58 -13.68
N ASN A 96 -6.46 -9.66 -14.44
CA ASN A 96 -6.93 -10.97 -14.00
C ASN A 96 -5.97 -11.59 -12.95
N GLU A 97 -6.29 -12.78 -12.44
CA GLU A 97 -5.52 -13.45 -11.40
C GLU A 97 -4.06 -13.72 -11.82
N ARG A 98 -3.84 -14.20 -13.05
CA ARG A 98 -2.49 -14.41 -13.60
C ARG A 98 -1.70 -13.09 -13.69
N GLN A 99 -2.32 -12.04 -14.15
CA GLN A 99 -1.70 -10.71 -14.25
C GLN A 99 -1.43 -10.11 -12.86
N SER A 100 -2.29 -10.37 -11.89
CA SER A 100 -2.11 -9.95 -10.51
C SER A 100 -0.93 -10.68 -9.85
N ALA A 101 -0.78 -11.98 -10.08
CA ALA A 101 0.36 -12.74 -9.61
C ALA A 101 1.67 -12.24 -10.25
N ALA A 102 1.68 -12.03 -11.58
CA ALA A 102 2.83 -11.49 -12.29
C ALA A 102 3.20 -10.07 -11.82
N LEU A 103 2.19 -9.23 -11.49
CA LEU A 103 2.41 -7.89 -10.94
C LEU A 103 3.10 -7.97 -9.56
N SER A 104 2.58 -8.82 -8.66
CA SER A 104 3.16 -9.01 -7.33
C SER A 104 4.59 -9.52 -7.40
N GLU A 105 4.88 -10.45 -8.32
CA GLU A 105 6.23 -10.97 -8.55
C GLU A 105 7.17 -9.88 -9.12
N ALA A 106 6.77 -9.21 -10.20
CA ALA A 106 7.59 -8.18 -10.86
C ALA A 106 7.93 -7.01 -9.94
N LEU A 107 6.98 -6.57 -9.13
CA LEU A 107 7.14 -5.46 -8.20
C LEU A 107 7.55 -5.91 -6.78
N GLN A 108 7.64 -7.22 -6.52
CA GLN A 108 7.91 -7.83 -5.21
C GLN A 108 7.00 -7.26 -4.11
N LEU A 109 5.69 -7.22 -4.40
CA LEU A 109 4.70 -6.70 -3.47
C LEU A 109 4.40 -7.72 -2.38
N THR A 110 4.35 -7.27 -1.14
CA THR A 110 3.67 -8.02 -0.08
C THR A 110 2.16 -8.05 -0.36
N ALA A 111 1.42 -8.89 0.35
CA ALA A 111 -0.04 -8.92 0.21
C ALA A 111 -0.68 -7.57 0.58
N ALA A 112 -0.14 -6.88 1.60
CA ALA A 112 -0.58 -5.57 2.03
C ALA A 112 -0.27 -4.49 0.98
N ASP A 113 0.95 -4.49 0.43
CA ASP A 113 1.35 -3.57 -0.64
C ASP A 113 0.50 -3.77 -1.89
N PHE A 114 0.22 -5.03 -2.26
CA PHE A 114 -0.64 -5.33 -3.40
C PHE A 114 -2.03 -4.71 -3.24
N VAL A 115 -2.67 -4.87 -2.08
CA VAL A 115 -4.01 -4.30 -1.82
C VAL A 115 -3.96 -2.78 -1.87
N THR A 116 -2.95 -2.17 -1.25
CA THR A 116 -2.79 -0.71 -1.22
C THR A 116 -2.51 -0.15 -2.61
N ALA A 117 -1.51 -0.68 -3.32
CA ALA A 117 -1.10 -0.21 -4.64
C ALA A 117 -2.17 -0.42 -5.71
N THR A 118 -3.03 -1.44 -5.57
CA THR A 118 -4.12 -1.74 -6.51
C THR A 118 -5.43 -0.95 -6.22
N GLY A 119 -5.44 -0.08 -5.20
CA GLY A 119 -6.60 0.74 -4.82
C GLY A 119 -7.73 -0.04 -4.17
N ARG A 120 -7.43 -1.17 -3.53
CA ARG A 120 -8.41 -2.07 -2.89
C ARG A 120 -8.49 -1.89 -1.36
N HIS A 121 -7.68 -1.02 -0.80
CA HIS A 121 -7.56 -0.83 0.65
C HIS A 121 -8.89 -0.44 1.30
N GLU A 122 -9.61 0.52 0.72
CA GLU A 122 -10.89 1.00 1.24
C GLU A 122 -11.98 -0.08 1.17
N GLU A 123 -12.11 -0.78 0.02
CA GLU A 123 -13.03 -1.89 -0.17
C GLU A 123 -12.73 -3.03 0.82
N LEU A 124 -11.46 -3.35 1.06
CA LEU A 124 -11.07 -4.32 2.08
C LEU A 124 -11.52 -3.86 3.47
N GLY A 125 -11.29 -2.61 3.84
CA GLY A 125 -11.72 -2.06 5.11
C GLY A 125 -13.23 -2.17 5.35
N GLU A 126 -14.05 -1.87 4.34
CA GLU A 126 -15.51 -2.02 4.42
C GLU A 126 -15.94 -3.48 4.63
N LEU A 127 -15.33 -4.41 3.89
CA LEU A 127 -15.62 -5.84 4.04
C LEU A 127 -15.21 -6.37 5.42
N LEU A 128 -14.06 -5.95 5.94
CA LEU A 128 -13.57 -6.35 7.25
C LEU A 128 -14.45 -5.80 8.38
N ARG A 129 -14.85 -4.52 8.33
CA ARG A 129 -15.78 -3.93 9.29
C ARG A 129 -17.11 -4.72 9.32
N SER A 130 -17.61 -5.04 8.15
CA SER A 130 -18.85 -5.84 8.02
C SER A 130 -18.65 -7.27 8.55
N ALA A 131 -17.51 -7.89 8.30
CA ALA A 131 -17.19 -9.24 8.77
C ALA A 131 -17.18 -9.32 10.31
N VAL A 132 -16.47 -8.38 10.98
CA VAL A 132 -16.34 -8.43 12.45
C VAL A 132 -17.62 -8.07 13.18
N THR A 133 -18.48 -7.24 12.59
CA THR A 133 -19.75 -6.80 13.21
C THR A 133 -20.92 -7.73 12.94
N THR A 134 -20.78 -8.68 11.98
CA THR A 134 -21.86 -9.59 11.59
C THR A 134 -21.42 -11.06 11.58
N ARG A 135 -21.53 -11.73 10.43
CA ARG A 135 -21.14 -13.12 10.21
C ARG A 135 -19.88 -13.17 9.36
N TRP A 136 -18.73 -13.28 9.96
CA TRP A 136 -17.43 -13.30 9.26
C TRP A 136 -17.36 -14.36 8.13
N GLN A 137 -18.04 -15.51 8.29
CA GLN A 137 -18.03 -16.59 7.30
C GLN A 137 -18.59 -16.14 5.93
N ALA A 138 -19.52 -15.19 5.91
CA ALA A 138 -20.10 -14.67 4.67
C ALA A 138 -19.10 -13.84 3.87
N TYR A 139 -18.07 -13.30 4.53
CA TYR A 139 -17.07 -12.40 3.93
C TYR A 139 -15.81 -13.11 3.44
N ILE A 140 -15.63 -14.41 3.70
CA ILE A 140 -14.45 -15.18 3.23
C ILE A 140 -14.28 -15.06 1.73
N ARG A 141 -15.35 -15.26 0.93
CA ARG A 141 -15.28 -15.17 -0.53
C ARG A 141 -15.07 -13.75 -1.04
N PRO A 142 -15.79 -12.72 -0.56
CA PRO A 142 -15.52 -11.33 -0.94
C PRO A 142 -14.08 -10.91 -0.65
N VAL A 143 -13.58 -11.14 0.56
CA VAL A 143 -12.21 -10.76 0.96
C VAL A 143 -11.16 -11.54 0.17
N ALA A 144 -11.36 -12.84 -0.08
CA ALA A 144 -10.44 -13.66 -0.89
C ALA A 144 -10.26 -13.17 -2.34
N LYS A 145 -11.18 -12.35 -2.87
CA LYS A 145 -11.03 -11.73 -4.19
C LYS A 145 -10.09 -10.51 -4.18
N LEU A 146 -9.92 -9.90 -3.02
CA LEU A 146 -9.12 -8.69 -2.85
C LEU A 146 -7.70 -9.00 -2.41
N VAL A 147 -7.54 -10.01 -1.54
CA VAL A 147 -6.26 -10.32 -0.90
C VAL A 147 -5.67 -11.63 -1.43
N PRO A 148 -4.36 -11.66 -1.73
CA PRO A 148 -3.67 -12.86 -2.19
C PRO A 148 -3.24 -13.75 -0.99
N LEU A 149 -4.21 -14.15 -0.15
CA LEU A 149 -3.98 -15.04 0.99
C LEU A 149 -4.62 -16.41 0.74
N GLU A 150 -3.98 -17.45 1.28
CA GLU A 150 -4.55 -18.79 1.28
C GLU A 150 -5.89 -18.79 2.05
N ARG A 151 -6.88 -19.49 1.51
CA ARG A 151 -8.25 -19.49 2.05
C ARG A 151 -8.32 -19.89 3.52
N ARG A 152 -7.53 -20.89 3.94
CA ARG A 152 -7.50 -21.36 5.33
C ARG A 152 -6.97 -20.26 6.25
N ARG A 153 -5.85 -19.65 5.88
CA ARG A 153 -5.28 -18.53 6.63
C ARG A 153 -6.26 -17.36 6.75
N LEU A 154 -6.95 -17.02 5.66
CA LEU A 154 -7.97 -15.99 5.66
C LEU A 154 -9.12 -16.30 6.62
N GLN A 155 -9.56 -17.58 6.69
CA GLN A 155 -10.59 -17.99 7.64
C GLN A 155 -10.14 -17.77 9.08
N ASP A 156 -8.93 -18.23 9.43
CA ASP A 156 -8.36 -18.10 10.78
C ASP A 156 -8.26 -16.63 11.18
N VAL A 157 -7.81 -15.76 10.26
CA VAL A 157 -7.68 -14.31 10.50
C VAL A 157 -9.05 -13.65 10.73
N LEU A 158 -10.04 -13.93 9.89
CA LEU A 158 -11.39 -13.34 10.03
C LEU A 158 -12.08 -13.83 11.30
N GLU A 159 -11.90 -15.09 11.67
CA GLU A 159 -12.41 -15.65 12.92
C GLU A 159 -11.80 -14.95 14.14
N GLN A 160 -10.47 -14.78 14.15
CA GLN A 160 -9.75 -14.10 15.21
C GLN A 160 -10.20 -12.66 15.37
N LEU A 161 -10.26 -11.89 14.27
CA LEU A 161 -10.72 -10.50 14.30
C LEU A 161 -12.16 -10.36 14.82
N HIS A 162 -13.04 -11.29 14.42
CA HIS A 162 -14.41 -11.31 14.92
C HIS A 162 -14.45 -11.63 16.42
N ALA A 163 -13.67 -12.60 16.90
CA ALA A 163 -13.57 -12.93 18.32
C ALA A 163 -13.02 -11.77 19.15
N ASP A 164 -11.99 -11.08 18.67
CA ASP A 164 -11.42 -9.89 19.32
C ASP A 164 -12.45 -8.77 19.45
N TYR A 165 -13.21 -8.51 18.38
CA TYR A 165 -14.28 -7.53 18.38
C TYR A 165 -15.38 -7.90 19.40
N GLN A 166 -15.82 -9.16 19.42
CA GLN A 166 -16.84 -9.64 20.36
C GLN A 166 -16.37 -9.56 21.81
N ALA A 167 -15.12 -9.95 22.10
CA ALA A 167 -14.54 -9.85 23.43
C ALA A 167 -14.51 -8.39 23.93
N MET A 168 -14.16 -7.45 23.05
CA MET A 168 -14.18 -6.03 23.35
C MET A 168 -15.60 -5.54 23.65
N MET A 169 -16.59 -5.91 22.84
CA MET A 169 -17.99 -5.52 23.06
C MET A 169 -18.57 -6.10 24.36
N VAL A 170 -18.20 -7.33 24.73
CA VAL A 170 -18.62 -7.94 26.01
C VAL A 170 -17.98 -7.23 27.20
N SER A 171 -16.71 -6.86 27.11
CA SER A 171 -16.02 -6.12 28.17
C SER A 171 -16.70 -4.75 28.43
N THR A 172 -17.13 -4.07 27.37
CA THR A 172 -17.83 -2.78 27.49
C THR A 172 -19.18 -2.91 28.18
N LEU A 173 -19.94 -4.00 27.93
CA LEU A 173 -21.24 -4.25 28.56
C LEU A 173 -21.13 -4.64 30.02
N SER A 174 -20.11 -5.38 30.44
CA SER A 174 -19.94 -5.82 31.84
C SER A 174 -19.47 -4.70 32.79
N TRP A 175 -18.92 -3.60 32.27
CA TRP A 175 -18.46 -2.45 33.03
C TRP A 175 -19.51 -1.30 33.11
N SER A 176 -20.63 -1.42 32.39
CA SER A 176 -21.71 -0.39 32.37
C SER A 176 -22.47 -0.22 33.69
N THR A 177 -22.15 -1.01 34.73
CA THR A 177 -22.65 -0.81 36.11
C THR A 177 -21.94 0.33 36.87
N GLY A 178 -20.99 1.06 36.24
CA GLY A 178 -20.20 2.13 36.85
C GLY A 178 -20.25 3.45 36.09
N GLY A 179 -21.34 4.22 36.17
CA GLY A 179 -21.43 5.65 35.85
C GLY A 179 -21.27 6.09 34.37
N PRO A 180 -21.89 7.23 33.98
CA PRO A 180 -21.98 7.70 32.60
C PRO A 180 -20.64 8.13 31.94
N GLU A 181 -19.59 8.41 32.70
CA GLU A 181 -18.28 8.86 32.17
C GLU A 181 -17.47 7.73 31.49
N ARG A 182 -17.74 6.45 31.83
CA ARG A 182 -17.02 5.30 31.24
C ARG A 182 -17.67 4.74 29.98
N ALA A 183 -18.96 5.00 29.77
CA ALA A 183 -19.68 4.58 28.55
C ALA A 183 -19.14 5.29 27.27
N GLY A 184 -18.49 6.45 27.39
CA GLY A 184 -17.84 7.15 26.29
C GLY A 184 -16.55 6.49 25.81
N ALA A 185 -15.68 6.09 26.74
CA ALA A 185 -14.37 5.49 26.44
C ALA A 185 -14.49 4.11 25.77
N ASP A 186 -15.54 3.35 26.11
CA ASP A 186 -15.76 2.00 25.57
C ASP A 186 -16.30 2.02 24.14
N GLY A 187 -17.12 3.01 23.78
CA GLY A 187 -17.53 3.24 22.39
C GLY A 187 -16.39 3.75 21.51
N GLU A 188 -15.36 4.37 22.10
CA GLU A 188 -14.14 4.79 21.40
C GLU A 188 -13.23 3.60 21.08
N ALA A 189 -13.08 2.64 21.98
CA ALA A 189 -12.26 1.45 21.75
C ALA A 189 -12.79 0.59 20.58
N GLY A 190 -14.12 0.39 20.51
CA GLY A 190 -14.76 -0.31 19.39
C GLY A 190 -14.60 0.44 18.07
N ARG A 191 -14.71 1.77 18.07
CA ARG A 191 -14.47 2.61 16.90
C ARG A 191 -13.00 2.58 16.48
N ALA A 192 -12.07 2.73 17.41
CA ALA A 192 -10.64 2.66 17.14
C ALA A 192 -10.22 1.31 16.52
N LEU A 193 -10.83 0.18 16.96
CA LEU A 193 -10.62 -1.11 16.32
C LEU A 193 -11.12 -1.14 14.88
N LEU A 194 -12.31 -0.58 14.63
CA LEU A 194 -12.90 -0.54 13.28
C LEU A 194 -12.15 0.44 12.35
N ASP A 195 -11.59 1.52 12.89
CA ASP A 195 -10.79 2.48 12.13
C ASP A 195 -9.43 1.88 11.72
N GLY A 196 -8.78 1.11 12.60
CA GLY A 196 -7.52 0.41 12.33
C GLY A 196 -7.68 -1.05 11.87
N ILE A 197 -8.86 -1.43 11.34
CA ILE A 197 -9.17 -2.85 11.06
C ILE A 197 -8.26 -3.47 9.99
N VAL A 198 -7.82 -2.70 9.00
CA VAL A 198 -6.97 -3.19 7.91
C VAL A 198 -5.56 -3.46 8.41
N GLU A 199 -5.00 -2.57 9.21
CA GLU A 199 -3.69 -2.75 9.84
C GLU A 199 -3.71 -4.00 10.74
N ARG A 200 -4.73 -4.15 11.56
CA ARG A 200 -4.92 -5.31 12.44
C ARG A 200 -5.10 -6.61 11.67
N PHE A 201 -5.79 -6.55 10.54
CA PHE A 201 -5.91 -7.69 9.63
C PHE A 201 -4.54 -8.17 9.15
N TRP A 202 -3.66 -7.27 8.73
CA TRP A 202 -2.33 -7.62 8.27
C TRP A 202 -1.41 -8.10 9.40
N GLU A 203 -1.49 -7.48 10.58
CA GLU A 203 -0.78 -7.95 11.79
C GLU A 203 -1.18 -9.39 12.13
N THR A 204 -2.48 -9.69 12.14
CA THR A 204 -3.01 -11.03 12.42
C THR A 204 -2.66 -12.02 11.31
N ALA A 205 -2.61 -11.57 10.07
CA ALA A 205 -2.21 -12.37 8.92
C ALA A 205 -0.70 -12.67 8.91
N GLY A 206 0.14 -11.91 9.65
CA GLY A 206 1.59 -12.05 9.64
C GLY A 206 2.22 -11.62 8.32
N ALA A 207 1.64 -10.63 7.63
CA ALA A 207 2.01 -10.17 6.29
C ALA A 207 2.58 -8.75 6.33
#